data_e60f19aa00a82716e749c95646079d3a
#
_entry.id   e60f19aa00a82716e749c95646079d3a
#
_cell.length_a   1.000
_cell.length_b   1.000
_cell.length_c   1.000
_cell.angle_alpha   90.00
_cell.angle_beta   90.00
_cell.angle_gamma   90.00
#
_symmetry.space_group_name_H-M   'P 1'
#
loop_
_entity.id
_entity.type
_entity.pdbx_description
1 polymer ?
#
loop_
_entity_poly.entity_id
_entity_poly.type
_entity_poly.pdbx_seq_one_letter_code
_entity_poly.pdbx_strand_id
1 'polypeptide(L)'
;MSDSKTALIDSHAHIYYRDYTGDFDEMLKRAEDAGVAAVIVVGTDIESSRESVELAEKYHQLYAAVGIHPHDAGRITDKCYEIISALAQSSSKVVAIGEIGLDFYRDRSPRDLQELAFRSFLKMAHELDKPVIIHYRDAHDRIMAILREEPVRRGVLHCFSGDAGMASEAIRMGFYVSIPGTITSPSNEVLRAVVRADTIDRMLLETDCPYLTPVPYRGKRNEPAFVRLAAEKVAEVKGLTLDDVARITTKNVRDLFGIRLWDQSAKIAYRIRNSLYLNITNRCSNRCSFCAKFDDFTVKGHNLLLDGEPAFDEVMAAVGTPEGIGEVVFCGYGEPLLRLDLVRQVASE
;
A
#
# COMPACT_ATOMS: atom_id res chain seq x y z
N MET A 1 -15.15 23.18 -5.95
CA MET A 1 -15.11 21.84 -5.29
C MET A 1 -13.78 21.22 -5.64
N SER A 2 -12.85 21.14 -4.73
CA SER A 2 -11.64 20.34 -4.94
C SER A 2 -12.11 18.89 -4.80
N ASP A 3 -12.30 18.20 -5.94
CA ASP A 3 -12.35 16.75 -5.93
C ASP A 3 -11.12 16.27 -5.15
N SER A 4 -11.33 15.68 -3.98
CA SER A 4 -10.23 15.01 -3.27
C SER A 4 -9.81 13.90 -4.21
N LYS A 5 -8.70 14.11 -4.95
CA LYS A 5 -8.19 13.10 -5.86
C LYS A 5 -7.98 11.82 -5.06
N THR A 6 -8.62 10.74 -5.49
CA THR A 6 -8.41 9.39 -4.97
C THR A 6 -6.91 9.12 -4.90
N ALA A 7 -6.36 8.97 -3.70
CA ALA A 7 -4.93 8.72 -3.54
C ALA A 7 -4.66 7.21 -3.56
N LEU A 8 -4.02 6.74 -4.61
CA LEU A 8 -3.53 5.36 -4.76
C LEU A 8 -2.02 5.30 -4.52
N ILE A 9 -1.52 4.18 -4.09
CA ILE A 9 -0.08 3.89 -4.08
C ILE A 9 0.15 2.60 -4.87
N ASP A 10 1.09 2.65 -5.81
CA ASP A 10 1.62 1.46 -6.46
C ASP A 10 2.74 0.88 -5.58
N SER A 11 2.49 -0.23 -4.92
CA SER A 11 3.41 -0.80 -3.94
C SER A 11 4.56 -1.61 -4.54
N HIS A 12 4.59 -1.81 -5.87
CA HIS A 12 5.64 -2.57 -6.54
C HIS A 12 5.76 -2.23 -8.02
N ALA A 13 6.85 -1.59 -8.41
CA ALA A 13 7.13 -1.17 -9.78
C ALA A 13 8.63 -1.20 -10.11
N HIS A 14 8.99 -1.55 -11.36
CA HIS A 14 10.38 -1.56 -11.85
C HIS A 14 10.59 -0.48 -12.93
N ILE A 15 10.33 0.77 -12.56
CA ILE A 15 10.36 1.90 -13.50
C ILE A 15 11.78 2.40 -13.86
N TYR A 16 12.83 1.82 -13.30
CA TYR A 16 14.23 2.04 -13.73
C TYR A 16 14.56 1.35 -15.05
N TYR A 17 13.74 0.43 -15.55
CA TYR A 17 13.99 -0.25 -16.82
C TYR A 17 14.02 0.71 -18.00
N ARG A 18 14.84 0.37 -19.00
CA ARG A 18 15.01 1.14 -20.24
C ARG A 18 13.72 1.39 -21.01
N ASP A 19 12.71 0.57 -20.78
CA ASP A 19 11.37 0.71 -21.35
C ASP A 19 10.73 2.09 -21.07
N TYR A 20 11.20 2.80 -20.04
CA TYR A 20 10.66 4.11 -19.62
C TYR A 20 11.56 5.29 -19.96
N THR A 21 12.79 5.08 -20.45
CA THR A 21 13.76 6.18 -20.68
C THR A 21 13.27 7.23 -21.67
N GLY A 22 12.36 6.87 -22.58
CA GLY A 22 11.85 7.78 -23.60
C GLY A 22 10.68 8.67 -23.15
N ASP A 23 9.98 8.31 -22.05
CA ASP A 23 8.76 9.01 -21.59
C ASP A 23 8.58 8.95 -20.05
N PHE A 24 9.71 8.98 -19.31
CA PHE A 24 9.68 8.79 -17.85
C PHE A 24 8.83 9.84 -17.11
N ASP A 25 9.05 11.10 -17.40
CA ASP A 25 8.32 12.20 -16.75
C ASP A 25 6.84 12.21 -17.16
N GLU A 26 6.54 11.90 -18.42
CA GLU A 26 5.18 11.75 -18.94
C GLU A 26 4.48 10.53 -18.31
N MET A 27 5.20 9.44 -18.08
CA MET A 27 4.68 8.25 -17.38
C MET A 27 4.32 8.59 -15.93
N LEU A 28 5.18 9.33 -15.22
CA LEU A 28 4.88 9.81 -13.86
C LEU A 28 3.68 10.78 -13.86
N LYS A 29 3.57 11.64 -14.86
CA LYS A 29 2.43 12.54 -15.02
C LYS A 29 1.13 11.77 -15.24
N ARG A 30 1.13 10.72 -16.09
CA ARG A 30 -0.04 9.84 -16.25
C ARG A 30 -0.42 9.13 -14.96
N ALA A 31 0.57 8.71 -14.15
CA ALA A 31 0.32 8.13 -12.84
C ALA A 31 -0.38 9.13 -11.90
N GLU A 32 0.12 10.37 -11.82
CA GLU A 32 -0.50 11.44 -11.03
C GLU A 32 -1.93 11.73 -11.50
N ASP A 33 -2.15 11.84 -12.82
CA ASP A 33 -3.48 12.08 -13.40
C ASP A 33 -4.46 10.94 -13.13
N ALA A 34 -3.96 9.69 -13.00
CA ALA A 34 -4.73 8.52 -12.59
C ALA A 34 -5.01 8.46 -11.07
N GLY A 35 -4.45 9.40 -10.29
CA GLY A 35 -4.60 9.47 -8.84
C GLY A 35 -3.55 8.68 -8.05
N VAL A 36 -2.43 8.28 -8.68
CA VAL A 36 -1.32 7.60 -7.98
C VAL A 36 -0.47 8.66 -7.26
N ALA A 37 -0.50 8.63 -5.95
CA ALA A 37 0.19 9.59 -5.08
C ALA A 37 1.63 9.18 -4.76
N ALA A 38 1.94 7.89 -4.81
CA ALA A 38 3.29 7.38 -4.62
C ALA A 38 3.51 6.04 -5.33
N VAL A 39 4.78 5.74 -5.60
CA VAL A 39 5.22 4.46 -6.19
C VAL A 39 6.43 3.95 -5.42
N ILE A 40 6.45 2.65 -5.08
CA ILE A 40 7.63 1.99 -4.54
C ILE A 40 8.39 1.35 -5.71
N VAL A 41 9.59 1.87 -5.99
CA VAL A 41 10.49 1.35 -7.00
C VAL A 41 11.33 0.24 -6.38
N VAL A 42 11.24 -0.96 -6.92
CA VAL A 42 11.79 -2.17 -6.28
C VAL A 42 12.98 -2.70 -7.05
N GLY A 43 14.17 -2.64 -6.44
CA GLY A 43 15.39 -3.20 -6.98
C GLY A 43 15.40 -4.73 -6.93
N THR A 44 16.06 -5.37 -7.92
CA THR A 44 16.18 -6.82 -8.05
C THR A 44 17.61 -7.33 -7.98
N ASP A 45 18.56 -6.40 -8.01
CA ASP A 45 20.01 -6.61 -7.85
C ASP A 45 20.67 -5.33 -7.30
N ILE A 46 22.00 -5.30 -7.18
CA ILE A 46 22.73 -4.16 -6.63
C ILE A 46 22.58 -2.91 -7.50
N GLU A 47 22.62 -3.07 -8.83
CA GLU A 47 22.57 -1.95 -9.79
C GLU A 47 21.16 -1.33 -9.76
N SER A 48 20.13 -2.11 -9.95
CA SER A 48 18.74 -1.66 -9.90
C SER A 48 18.33 -1.14 -8.51
N SER A 49 18.91 -1.70 -7.43
CA SER A 49 18.71 -1.15 -6.09
C SER A 49 19.29 0.26 -5.95
N ARG A 50 20.47 0.53 -6.53
CA ARG A 50 21.04 1.89 -6.58
C ARG A 50 20.18 2.84 -7.39
N GLU A 51 19.80 2.42 -8.60
CA GLU A 51 18.91 3.21 -9.47
C GLU A 51 17.57 3.53 -8.79
N SER A 52 16.99 2.56 -8.07
CA SER A 52 15.76 2.78 -7.31
C SER A 52 15.93 3.84 -6.23
N VAL A 53 17.05 3.84 -5.50
CA VAL A 53 17.37 4.87 -4.49
C VAL A 53 17.56 6.24 -5.16
N GLU A 54 18.31 6.32 -6.25
CA GLU A 54 18.53 7.56 -6.99
C GLU A 54 17.22 8.16 -7.52
N LEU A 55 16.32 7.34 -8.05
CA LEU A 55 15.01 7.77 -8.49
C LEU A 55 14.15 8.27 -7.30
N ALA A 56 14.18 7.56 -6.19
CA ALA A 56 13.45 7.97 -4.99
C ALA A 56 13.96 9.31 -4.44
N GLU A 57 15.26 9.57 -4.46
CA GLU A 57 15.84 10.86 -4.05
C GLU A 57 15.48 11.99 -5.03
N LYS A 58 15.43 11.69 -6.32
CA LYS A 58 15.14 12.69 -7.36
C LYS A 58 13.67 13.10 -7.42
N TYR A 59 12.75 12.16 -7.21
CA TYR A 59 11.30 12.38 -7.35
C TYR A 59 10.58 12.22 -6.01
N HIS A 60 9.84 13.23 -5.60
CA HIS A 60 9.21 13.28 -4.28
C HIS A 60 8.18 12.16 -4.06
N GLN A 61 7.47 11.72 -5.10
CA GLN A 61 6.45 10.66 -5.05
C GLN A 61 7.03 9.25 -5.13
N LEU A 62 8.34 9.09 -5.35
CA LEU A 62 8.98 7.78 -5.43
C LEU A 62 9.63 7.39 -4.09
N TYR A 63 9.53 6.12 -3.78
CA TYR A 63 10.20 5.45 -2.67
C TYR A 63 10.95 4.24 -3.22
N ALA A 64 11.91 3.69 -2.49
CA ALA A 64 12.72 2.58 -2.93
C ALA A 64 12.61 1.37 -2.00
N ALA A 65 12.70 0.18 -2.60
CA ALA A 65 13.06 -1.04 -1.90
C ALA A 65 14.35 -1.61 -2.51
N VAL A 66 15.20 -2.21 -1.69
CA VAL A 66 16.51 -2.70 -2.11
C VAL A 66 16.69 -4.17 -1.72
N GLY A 67 17.16 -4.98 -2.67
CA GLY A 67 17.29 -6.41 -2.46
C GLY A 67 17.94 -7.12 -3.64
N ILE A 68 18.03 -8.45 -3.55
CA ILE A 68 18.51 -9.30 -4.64
C ILE A 68 17.48 -10.41 -4.87
N HIS A 69 16.94 -10.42 -6.08
CA HIS A 69 15.94 -11.37 -6.53
C HIS A 69 16.49 -12.82 -6.50
N PRO A 70 15.68 -13.84 -6.21
CA PRO A 70 16.12 -15.24 -6.16
C PRO A 70 16.80 -15.75 -7.43
N HIS A 71 16.57 -15.13 -8.58
CA HIS A 71 17.26 -15.48 -9.82
C HIS A 71 18.78 -15.32 -9.74
N ASP A 72 19.27 -14.38 -8.93
CA ASP A 72 20.68 -14.07 -8.77
C ASP A 72 21.29 -14.60 -7.47
N ALA A 73 20.53 -15.41 -6.70
CA ALA A 73 20.98 -15.97 -5.42
C ALA A 73 22.31 -16.72 -5.51
N GLY A 74 22.56 -17.41 -6.62
CA GLY A 74 23.81 -18.13 -6.86
C GLY A 74 25.05 -17.25 -7.06
N ARG A 75 24.88 -15.92 -7.16
CA ARG A 75 25.98 -14.94 -7.33
C ARG A 75 26.20 -14.08 -6.11
N ILE A 76 25.41 -14.25 -5.06
CA ILE A 76 25.50 -13.45 -3.84
C ILE A 76 26.79 -13.80 -3.09
N THR A 77 27.48 -12.76 -2.66
CA THR A 77 28.66 -12.82 -1.78
C THR A 77 28.41 -11.98 -0.54
N ASP A 78 29.22 -12.11 0.51
CA ASP A 78 29.12 -11.29 1.71
C ASP A 78 29.12 -9.78 1.39
N LYS A 79 29.91 -9.38 0.41
CA LYS A 79 29.94 -7.98 -0.06
C LYS A 79 28.60 -7.52 -0.64
N CYS A 80 27.81 -8.39 -1.23
CA CYS A 80 26.47 -8.04 -1.73
C CYS A 80 25.55 -7.68 -0.58
N TYR A 81 25.59 -8.44 0.52
CA TYR A 81 24.81 -8.14 1.72
C TYR A 81 25.25 -6.81 2.36
N GLU A 82 26.56 -6.53 2.44
CA GLU A 82 27.08 -5.25 2.93
C GLU A 82 26.55 -4.07 2.10
N ILE A 83 26.58 -4.19 0.77
CA ILE A 83 26.09 -3.15 -0.13
C ILE A 83 24.59 -2.93 0.03
N ILE A 84 23.77 -3.98 0.04
CA ILE A 84 22.32 -3.85 0.22
C ILE A 84 21.99 -3.27 1.60
N SER A 85 22.69 -3.69 2.65
CA SER A 85 22.52 -3.11 4.00
C SER A 85 22.87 -1.62 4.02
N ALA A 86 23.93 -1.20 3.36
CA ALA A 86 24.31 0.20 3.25
C ALA A 86 23.26 1.02 2.45
N LEU A 87 22.76 0.49 1.34
CA LEU A 87 21.70 1.12 0.55
C LEU A 87 20.41 1.25 1.37
N ALA A 88 20.03 0.21 2.13
CA ALA A 88 18.85 0.22 2.97
C ALA A 88 18.85 1.32 4.04
N GLN A 89 20.04 1.81 4.42
CA GLN A 89 20.25 2.84 5.43
C GLN A 89 20.61 4.22 4.83
N SER A 90 20.83 4.30 3.52
CA SER A 90 21.34 5.52 2.88
C SER A 90 20.33 6.65 2.81
N SER A 91 19.03 6.34 2.86
CA SER A 91 17.96 7.32 2.74
C SER A 91 16.70 6.89 3.50
N SER A 92 15.96 7.87 4.01
CA SER A 92 14.62 7.65 4.58
C SER A 92 13.59 7.22 3.52
N LYS A 93 13.90 7.42 2.24
CA LYS A 93 13.09 6.99 1.11
C LYS A 93 13.24 5.48 0.79
N VAL A 94 14.24 4.80 1.36
CA VAL A 94 14.36 3.35 1.27
C VAL A 94 13.49 2.72 2.35
N VAL A 95 12.35 2.18 1.95
CA VAL A 95 11.25 1.79 2.85
C VAL A 95 11.19 0.30 3.12
N ALA A 96 11.89 -0.55 2.37
CA ALA A 96 11.84 -2.01 2.52
C ALA A 96 13.12 -2.70 2.07
N ILE A 97 13.32 -3.94 2.55
CA ILE A 97 14.23 -4.93 1.96
C ILE A 97 13.42 -5.76 0.96
N GLY A 98 13.78 -5.69 -0.30
CA GLY A 98 13.10 -6.37 -1.41
C GLY A 98 13.57 -5.84 -2.77
N GLU A 99 13.42 -6.63 -3.80
CA GLU A 99 12.69 -7.90 -3.90
C GLU A 99 13.57 -9.09 -3.49
N ILE A 100 13.07 -9.92 -2.59
CA ILE A 100 13.76 -11.12 -2.09
C ILE A 100 12.78 -12.30 -2.05
N GLY A 101 13.26 -13.54 -2.02
CA GLY A 101 12.34 -14.67 -1.92
C GLY A 101 12.77 -15.91 -2.67
N LEU A 102 11.82 -16.66 -3.28
CA LEU A 102 12.03 -17.92 -3.96
C LEU A 102 11.32 -17.98 -5.32
N ASP A 103 11.99 -18.41 -6.37
CA ASP A 103 11.42 -18.70 -7.70
C ASP A 103 11.80 -20.10 -8.16
N PHE A 104 10.92 -21.05 -7.95
CA PHE A 104 11.10 -22.43 -8.38
C PHE A 104 10.53 -22.72 -9.78
N TYR A 105 9.86 -21.72 -10.37
CA TYR A 105 9.38 -21.79 -11.75
C TYR A 105 10.48 -21.56 -12.77
N ARG A 106 11.25 -20.47 -12.60
CA ARG A 106 12.38 -20.16 -13.49
C ARG A 106 13.64 -20.92 -13.10
N ASP A 107 13.80 -21.19 -11.80
CA ASP A 107 14.87 -22.02 -11.18
C ASP A 107 16.27 -21.64 -11.67
N ARG A 108 16.54 -20.29 -11.79
CA ARG A 108 17.79 -19.75 -12.35
C ARG A 108 18.99 -19.88 -11.42
N SER A 109 18.76 -19.96 -10.12
CA SER A 109 19.76 -20.25 -9.10
C SER A 109 19.39 -21.51 -8.32
N PRO A 110 20.35 -22.28 -7.80
CA PRO A 110 20.09 -23.42 -6.96
C PRO A 110 19.14 -23.09 -5.80
N ARG A 111 18.17 -23.95 -5.51
CA ARG A 111 17.09 -23.69 -4.52
C ARG A 111 17.64 -23.51 -3.11
N ASP A 112 18.67 -24.27 -2.74
CA ASP A 112 19.35 -24.11 -1.45
C ASP A 112 20.01 -22.75 -1.30
N LEU A 113 20.60 -22.21 -2.37
CA LEU A 113 21.15 -20.85 -2.38
C LEU A 113 20.07 -19.77 -2.37
N GLN A 114 18.92 -20.00 -3.03
CA GLN A 114 17.78 -19.11 -2.94
C GLN A 114 17.27 -19.04 -1.48
N GLU A 115 17.12 -20.18 -0.80
CA GLU A 115 16.69 -20.24 0.60
C GLU A 115 17.69 -19.57 1.55
N LEU A 116 18.98 -19.85 1.36
CA LEU A 116 20.05 -19.22 2.15
C LEU A 116 20.01 -17.69 2.01
N ALA A 117 19.90 -17.21 0.78
CA ALA A 117 19.80 -15.77 0.49
C ALA A 117 18.55 -15.16 1.12
N PHE A 118 17.40 -15.81 0.94
CA PHE A 118 16.13 -15.34 1.50
C PHE A 118 16.20 -15.20 3.03
N ARG A 119 16.69 -16.22 3.75
CA ARG A 119 16.88 -16.17 5.20
C ARG A 119 17.84 -15.07 5.62
N SER A 120 18.94 -14.89 4.90
CA SER A 120 19.92 -13.83 5.18
C SER A 120 19.31 -12.44 5.05
N PHE A 121 18.49 -12.20 4.02
CA PHE A 121 17.77 -10.94 3.86
C PHE A 121 16.64 -10.75 4.88
N LEU A 122 15.93 -11.80 5.28
CA LEU A 122 14.95 -11.71 6.37
C LEU A 122 15.64 -11.28 7.69
N LYS A 123 16.80 -11.86 7.99
CA LYS A 123 17.60 -11.46 9.16
C LYS A 123 18.04 -10.00 9.07
N MET A 124 18.56 -9.57 7.92
CA MET A 124 18.94 -8.18 7.67
C MET A 124 17.75 -7.22 7.87
N ALA A 125 16.58 -7.55 7.32
CA ALA A 125 15.38 -6.76 7.47
C ALA A 125 14.94 -6.63 8.94
N HIS A 126 15.05 -7.71 9.70
CA HIS A 126 14.78 -7.70 11.15
C HIS A 126 15.76 -6.81 11.91
N GLU A 127 17.06 -6.91 11.63
CA GLU A 127 18.12 -6.09 12.27
C GLU A 127 17.98 -4.60 11.94
N LEU A 128 17.51 -4.25 10.74
CA LEU A 128 17.31 -2.89 10.29
C LEU A 128 15.90 -2.33 10.58
N ASP A 129 15.04 -3.12 11.22
CA ASP A 129 13.62 -2.81 11.46
C ASP A 129 12.86 -2.37 10.18
N LYS A 130 13.17 -3.01 9.05
CA LYS A 130 12.51 -2.74 7.77
C LYS A 130 11.54 -3.86 7.40
N PRO A 131 10.38 -3.53 6.78
CA PRO A 131 9.51 -4.53 6.19
C PRO A 131 10.16 -5.18 4.97
N VAL A 132 9.62 -6.34 4.55
CA VAL A 132 10.12 -7.07 3.39
C VAL A 132 9.11 -7.12 2.25
N ILE A 133 9.61 -7.08 1.01
CA ILE A 133 8.82 -7.35 -0.21
C ILE A 133 9.26 -8.71 -0.73
N ILE A 134 8.33 -9.68 -0.70
CA ILE A 134 8.62 -11.10 -0.91
C ILE A 134 8.11 -11.56 -2.26
N HIS A 135 9.04 -11.98 -3.11
CA HIS A 135 8.78 -12.74 -4.33
C HIS A 135 8.58 -14.21 -4.04
N TYR A 136 7.59 -14.84 -4.67
CA TYR A 136 7.46 -16.30 -4.65
C TYR A 136 6.76 -16.79 -5.91
N ARG A 137 7.32 -17.81 -6.53
CA ARG A 137 6.73 -18.44 -7.70
C ARG A 137 6.99 -19.93 -7.70
N ASP A 138 5.91 -20.74 -7.73
CA ASP A 138 5.96 -22.19 -7.54
C ASP A 138 6.70 -22.62 -6.25
N ALA A 139 6.65 -21.76 -5.22
CA ALA A 139 7.36 -21.93 -3.95
C ALA A 139 6.47 -21.67 -2.72
N HIS A 140 5.14 -21.76 -2.87
CA HIS A 140 4.14 -21.36 -1.86
C HIS A 140 4.38 -22.00 -0.50
N ASP A 141 4.44 -23.34 -0.44
CA ASP A 141 4.62 -24.07 0.83
C ASP A 141 5.96 -23.75 1.47
N ARG A 142 7.01 -23.59 0.65
CA ARG A 142 8.35 -23.34 1.15
C ARG A 142 8.52 -21.93 1.70
N ILE A 143 7.96 -20.92 1.02
CA ILE A 143 7.90 -19.54 1.55
C ILE A 143 7.19 -19.53 2.90
N MET A 144 6.00 -20.11 2.99
CA MET A 144 5.24 -20.12 4.23
C MET A 144 5.96 -20.86 5.36
N ALA A 145 6.66 -21.96 5.05
CA ALA A 145 7.47 -22.69 6.04
C ALA A 145 8.60 -21.80 6.60
N ILE A 146 9.36 -21.12 5.73
CA ILE A 146 10.45 -20.22 6.15
C ILE A 146 9.90 -19.05 6.97
N LEU A 147 8.79 -18.43 6.56
CA LEU A 147 8.20 -17.32 7.28
C LEU A 147 7.68 -17.70 8.68
N ARG A 148 7.28 -18.97 8.91
CA ARG A 148 6.96 -19.48 10.27
C ARG A 148 8.18 -19.59 11.16
N GLU A 149 9.32 -19.95 10.59
CA GLU A 149 10.59 -20.18 11.29
C GLU A 149 11.32 -18.86 11.63
N GLU A 150 11.20 -17.86 10.77
CA GLU A 150 11.93 -16.59 10.91
C GLU A 150 11.17 -15.55 11.77
N PRO A 151 11.86 -14.63 12.46
CA PRO A 151 11.23 -13.66 13.38
C PRO A 151 10.52 -12.50 12.66
N VAL A 152 10.72 -12.32 11.34
CA VAL A 152 10.11 -11.22 10.58
C VAL A 152 8.58 -11.39 10.53
N ARG A 153 7.86 -10.32 10.85
CA ARG A 153 6.38 -10.28 10.86
C ARG A 153 5.82 -9.05 10.12
N ARG A 154 6.68 -8.27 9.48
CA ARG A 154 6.29 -7.09 8.70
C ARG A 154 6.76 -7.26 7.26
N GLY A 155 5.83 -7.36 6.35
CA GLY A 155 6.14 -7.50 4.93
C GLY A 155 4.91 -7.72 4.07
N VAL A 156 5.14 -7.88 2.79
CA VAL A 156 4.12 -8.17 1.78
C VAL A 156 4.55 -9.34 0.90
N LEU A 157 3.63 -10.26 0.69
CA LEU A 157 3.70 -11.24 -0.40
C LEU A 157 3.26 -10.51 -1.68
N HIS A 158 4.25 -10.07 -2.48
CA HIS A 158 3.95 -9.32 -3.68
C HIS A 158 3.39 -10.24 -4.78
N CYS A 159 2.70 -9.65 -5.76
CA CYS A 159 2.10 -10.37 -6.90
C CYS A 159 1.35 -11.63 -6.46
N PHE A 160 0.44 -11.47 -5.48
CA PHE A 160 -0.14 -12.61 -4.79
C PHE A 160 -0.77 -13.61 -5.74
N SER A 161 -0.30 -14.86 -5.69
CA SER A 161 -0.70 -15.96 -6.58
C SER A 161 -1.14 -17.22 -5.82
N GLY A 162 -1.24 -17.14 -4.48
CA GLY A 162 -1.76 -18.20 -3.62
C GLY A 162 -3.30 -18.24 -3.60
N ASP A 163 -3.82 -19.16 -2.81
CA ASP A 163 -5.26 -19.28 -2.54
C ASP A 163 -5.68 -18.50 -1.26
N ALA A 164 -6.97 -18.53 -0.93
CA ALA A 164 -7.51 -17.86 0.25
C ALA A 164 -6.96 -18.44 1.57
N GLY A 165 -6.60 -19.72 1.61
CA GLY A 165 -6.00 -20.36 2.79
C GLY A 165 -4.62 -19.78 3.08
N MET A 166 -3.78 -19.67 2.06
CA MET A 166 -2.45 -19.07 2.15
C MET A 166 -2.54 -17.57 2.51
N ALA A 167 -3.45 -16.83 1.87
CA ALA A 167 -3.65 -15.42 2.19
C ALA A 167 -4.04 -15.21 3.65
N SER A 168 -5.04 -15.94 4.14
CA SER A 168 -5.49 -15.89 5.53
C SER A 168 -4.38 -16.27 6.52
N GLU A 169 -3.54 -17.23 6.18
CA GLU A 169 -2.39 -17.61 7.01
C GLU A 169 -1.35 -16.48 7.06
N ALA A 170 -0.93 -15.96 5.92
CA ALA A 170 0.02 -14.85 5.83
C ALA A 170 -0.47 -13.62 6.63
N ILE A 171 -1.75 -13.28 6.51
CA ILE A 171 -2.39 -12.19 7.24
C ILE A 171 -2.33 -12.43 8.76
N ARG A 172 -2.65 -13.65 9.23
CA ARG A 172 -2.52 -14.00 10.67
C ARG A 172 -1.09 -13.91 11.20
N MET A 173 -0.11 -14.14 10.34
CA MET A 173 1.32 -13.97 10.67
C MET A 173 1.78 -12.50 10.68
N GLY A 174 0.92 -11.54 10.26
CA GLY A 174 1.21 -10.11 10.24
C GLY A 174 1.59 -9.56 8.84
N PHE A 175 1.61 -10.40 7.81
CA PHE A 175 1.93 -9.99 6.45
C PHE A 175 0.74 -9.35 5.74
N TYR A 176 1.05 -8.60 4.69
CA TYR A 176 0.10 -8.12 3.70
C TYR A 176 0.17 -8.99 2.45
N VAL A 177 -0.89 -8.94 1.64
CA VAL A 177 -0.92 -9.52 0.29
C VAL A 177 -1.13 -8.41 -0.72
N SER A 178 -0.34 -8.37 -1.79
CA SER A 178 -0.48 -7.35 -2.81
C SER A 178 -1.23 -7.88 -4.03
N ILE A 179 -2.18 -7.09 -4.50
CA ILE A 179 -3.11 -7.45 -5.57
C ILE A 179 -2.67 -6.79 -6.87
N PRO A 180 -2.09 -7.56 -7.81
CA PRO A 180 -1.62 -7.04 -9.09
C PRO A 180 -2.75 -6.82 -10.10
N GLY A 181 -2.43 -6.13 -11.18
CA GLY A 181 -3.33 -5.88 -12.31
C GLY A 181 -3.94 -7.14 -12.95
N THR A 182 -3.36 -8.31 -12.71
CA THR A 182 -3.91 -9.61 -13.19
C THR A 182 -5.28 -9.96 -12.62
N ILE A 183 -5.73 -9.31 -11.54
CA ILE A 183 -7.10 -9.45 -11.02
C ILE A 183 -8.16 -9.09 -12.07
N THR A 184 -7.82 -8.22 -13.02
CA THR A 184 -8.71 -7.80 -14.12
C THR A 184 -8.90 -8.89 -15.17
N SER A 185 -8.02 -9.92 -15.20
CA SER A 185 -8.12 -11.01 -16.17
C SER A 185 -9.37 -11.87 -15.90
N PRO A 186 -10.22 -12.15 -16.92
CA PRO A 186 -11.39 -13.01 -16.73
C PRO A 186 -11.06 -14.39 -16.17
N SER A 187 -9.89 -14.93 -16.45
CA SER A 187 -9.45 -16.26 -16.01
C SER A 187 -8.92 -16.29 -14.57
N ASN A 188 -8.65 -15.13 -13.92
CA ASN A 188 -8.05 -15.10 -12.59
C ASN A 188 -9.10 -15.09 -11.46
N GLU A 189 -9.95 -16.12 -11.44
CA GLU A 189 -10.99 -16.26 -10.41
C GLU A 189 -10.41 -16.59 -9.04
N VAL A 190 -9.26 -17.27 -8.99
CA VAL A 190 -8.57 -17.59 -7.73
C VAL A 190 -8.23 -16.31 -6.96
N LEU A 191 -7.61 -15.32 -7.63
CA LEU A 191 -7.27 -14.05 -6.97
C LEU A 191 -8.52 -13.26 -6.55
N ARG A 192 -9.58 -13.29 -7.36
CA ARG A 192 -10.85 -12.67 -6.96
C ARG A 192 -11.49 -13.37 -5.75
N ALA A 193 -11.34 -14.69 -5.64
CA ALA A 193 -11.81 -15.44 -4.46
C ALA A 193 -11.01 -15.02 -3.20
N VAL A 194 -9.69 -14.84 -3.28
CA VAL A 194 -8.87 -14.28 -2.21
C VAL A 194 -9.38 -12.90 -1.78
N VAL A 195 -9.59 -12.00 -2.74
CA VAL A 195 -10.09 -10.65 -2.46
C VAL A 195 -11.46 -10.70 -1.80
N ARG A 196 -12.36 -11.62 -2.20
CA ARG A 196 -13.68 -11.76 -1.53
C ARG A 196 -13.58 -12.26 -0.09
N ALA A 197 -12.70 -13.22 0.16
CA ALA A 197 -12.62 -13.94 1.43
C ALA A 197 -11.94 -13.13 2.52
N ASP A 198 -10.83 -12.44 2.21
CA ASP A 198 -9.99 -11.79 3.20
C ASP A 198 -10.32 -10.29 3.39
N THR A 199 -9.83 -9.73 4.49
CA THR A 199 -10.04 -8.31 4.79
C THR A 199 -9.20 -7.40 3.91
N ILE A 200 -9.80 -6.34 3.38
CA ILE A 200 -9.08 -5.31 2.62
C ILE A 200 -8.03 -4.56 3.47
N ASP A 201 -8.17 -4.58 4.79
CA ASP A 201 -7.24 -3.91 5.72
C ASP A 201 -5.83 -4.57 5.73
N ARG A 202 -5.62 -5.65 4.97
CA ARG A 202 -4.33 -6.33 4.78
C ARG A 202 -3.98 -6.51 3.30
N MET A 203 -4.62 -5.76 2.41
CA MET A 203 -4.34 -5.80 0.98
C MET A 203 -3.62 -4.54 0.54
N LEU A 204 -2.62 -4.70 -0.32
CA LEU A 204 -1.97 -3.63 -1.08
C LEU A 204 -2.37 -3.76 -2.55
N LEU A 205 -2.07 -2.73 -3.34
CA LEU A 205 -2.25 -2.72 -4.78
C LEU A 205 -0.92 -2.47 -5.46
N GLU A 206 -0.69 -3.11 -6.59
CA GLU A 206 0.53 -2.96 -7.36
C GLU A 206 0.32 -3.13 -8.84
N THR A 207 1.30 -2.70 -9.63
CA THR A 207 1.35 -2.96 -11.06
C THR A 207 2.30 -4.08 -11.44
N ASP A 208 3.43 -4.20 -10.74
CA ASP A 208 4.59 -5.01 -11.16
C ASP A 208 5.09 -4.59 -12.56
N CYS A 209 4.93 -3.31 -12.88
CA CYS A 209 5.30 -2.79 -14.20
C CYS A 209 6.83 -2.85 -14.44
N PRO A 210 7.28 -3.13 -15.69
CA PRO A 210 6.55 -3.14 -16.97
C PRO A 210 5.75 -4.40 -17.26
N TYR A 211 5.71 -5.37 -16.34
CA TYR A 211 5.06 -6.67 -16.50
C TYR A 211 3.55 -6.61 -16.15
N LEU A 212 2.85 -7.73 -16.38
CA LEU A 212 1.51 -8.02 -15.87
C LEU A 212 0.43 -6.99 -16.22
N THR A 213 0.51 -6.37 -17.39
CA THR A 213 -0.41 -5.33 -17.84
C THR A 213 -1.88 -5.78 -17.71
N PRO A 214 -2.74 -5.00 -17.03
CA PRO A 214 -4.15 -5.35 -16.82
C PRO A 214 -4.98 -5.26 -18.09
N VAL A 215 -6.17 -5.89 -18.07
CA VAL A 215 -7.20 -5.67 -19.08
C VAL A 215 -7.73 -4.22 -18.90
N PRO A 216 -7.97 -3.45 -19.99
CA PRO A 216 -7.97 -3.89 -21.41
C PRO A 216 -6.60 -3.73 -22.12
N TYR A 217 -5.55 -3.40 -21.42
CA TYR A 217 -4.24 -3.03 -22.02
C TYR A 217 -3.29 -4.21 -22.20
N ARG A 218 -3.72 -5.44 -22.05
CA ARG A 218 -2.85 -6.62 -22.22
C ARG A 218 -2.03 -6.57 -23.51
N GLY A 219 -0.73 -6.94 -23.38
CA GLY A 219 0.23 -6.91 -24.49
C GLY A 219 0.88 -5.54 -24.74
N LYS A 220 0.47 -4.50 -24.02
CA LYS A 220 1.17 -3.21 -23.97
C LYS A 220 2.12 -3.16 -22.78
N ARG A 221 3.08 -2.22 -22.75
CA ARG A 221 3.90 -1.91 -21.58
C ARG A 221 2.98 -1.50 -20.42
N ASN A 222 3.17 -2.11 -19.26
CA ASN A 222 2.48 -1.69 -18.04
C ASN A 222 3.13 -0.41 -17.48
N GLU A 223 2.40 0.34 -16.67
CA GLU A 223 2.88 1.56 -16.01
C GLU A 223 2.11 1.81 -14.70
N PRO A 224 2.65 2.61 -13.74
CA PRO A 224 2.03 2.84 -12.44
C PRO A 224 0.60 3.37 -12.50
N ALA A 225 0.23 4.13 -13.54
CA ALA A 225 -1.14 4.61 -13.76
C ALA A 225 -2.17 3.46 -13.76
N PHE A 226 -1.77 2.27 -14.17
CA PHE A 226 -2.68 1.11 -14.30
C PHE A 226 -2.98 0.40 -12.98
N VAL A 227 -2.35 0.79 -11.85
CA VAL A 227 -2.77 0.32 -10.51
C VAL A 227 -4.23 0.69 -10.23
N ARG A 228 -4.72 1.77 -10.83
CA ARG A 228 -6.13 2.17 -10.77
C ARG A 228 -7.09 1.08 -11.25
N LEU A 229 -6.74 0.37 -12.31
CA LEU A 229 -7.56 -0.73 -12.85
C LEU A 229 -7.64 -1.92 -11.87
N ALA A 230 -6.56 -2.19 -11.14
CA ALA A 230 -6.58 -3.16 -10.04
C ALA A 230 -7.51 -2.69 -8.91
N ALA A 231 -7.41 -1.40 -8.51
CA ALA A 231 -8.27 -0.80 -7.50
C ALA A 231 -9.76 -0.87 -7.88
N GLU A 232 -10.12 -0.51 -9.11
CA GLU A 232 -11.48 -0.58 -9.64
C GLU A 232 -12.03 -2.01 -9.61
N LYS A 233 -11.20 -3.01 -9.97
CA LYS A 233 -11.62 -4.41 -9.91
C LYS A 233 -11.76 -4.91 -8.47
N VAL A 234 -10.89 -4.50 -7.55
CA VAL A 234 -11.04 -4.81 -6.11
C VAL A 234 -12.33 -4.19 -5.57
N ALA A 235 -12.65 -2.94 -5.95
CA ALA A 235 -13.88 -2.26 -5.56
C ALA A 235 -15.12 -3.05 -6.02
N GLU A 236 -15.15 -3.46 -7.29
CA GLU A 236 -16.21 -4.31 -7.85
C GLU A 236 -16.37 -5.61 -7.05
N VAL A 237 -15.28 -6.34 -6.82
CA VAL A 237 -15.29 -7.66 -6.14
C VAL A 237 -15.71 -7.54 -4.67
N LYS A 238 -15.34 -6.44 -3.99
CA LYS A 238 -15.68 -6.17 -2.59
C LYS A 238 -17.03 -5.49 -2.39
N GLY A 239 -17.65 -4.95 -3.45
CA GLY A 239 -18.83 -4.10 -3.31
C GLY A 239 -18.53 -2.78 -2.57
N LEU A 240 -17.32 -2.23 -2.78
CA LEU A 240 -16.86 -0.96 -2.20
C LEU A 240 -16.78 0.11 -3.29
N THR A 241 -16.65 1.37 -2.88
CA THR A 241 -16.30 2.44 -3.82
C THR A 241 -14.80 2.42 -4.12
N LEU A 242 -14.38 2.99 -5.27
CA LEU A 242 -12.97 3.17 -5.58
C LEU A 242 -12.25 3.98 -4.50
N ASP A 243 -12.91 5.02 -3.97
CA ASP A 243 -12.35 5.87 -2.90
C ASP A 243 -12.15 5.08 -1.60
N ASP A 244 -13.04 4.16 -1.24
CA ASP A 244 -12.85 3.29 -0.09
C ASP A 244 -11.64 2.37 -0.29
N VAL A 245 -11.52 1.76 -1.46
CA VAL A 245 -10.37 0.89 -1.77
C VAL A 245 -9.07 1.68 -1.72
N ALA A 246 -9.01 2.81 -2.41
CA ALA A 246 -7.81 3.65 -2.44
C ALA A 246 -7.39 4.09 -1.04
N ARG A 247 -8.33 4.61 -0.26
CA ARG A 247 -8.09 5.09 1.09
C ARG A 247 -7.58 3.99 2.02
N ILE A 248 -8.19 2.79 1.98
CA ILE A 248 -7.81 1.68 2.85
C ILE A 248 -6.45 1.11 2.41
N THR A 249 -6.26 0.84 1.12
CA THR A 249 -5.01 0.26 0.63
C THR A 249 -3.83 1.23 0.76
N THR A 250 -4.05 2.53 0.57
CA THR A 250 -3.05 3.57 0.81
C THR A 250 -2.69 3.66 2.31
N LYS A 251 -3.67 3.57 3.22
CA LYS A 251 -3.38 3.44 4.65
C LYS A 251 -2.53 2.20 4.93
N ASN A 252 -2.86 1.05 4.36
CA ASN A 252 -2.09 -0.19 4.53
C ASN A 252 -0.62 -0.04 4.10
N VAL A 253 -0.37 0.62 2.95
CA VAL A 253 1.01 0.92 2.49
C VAL A 253 1.72 1.83 3.48
N ARG A 254 1.04 2.86 3.99
CA ARG A 254 1.60 3.77 5.00
C ARG A 254 1.95 3.04 6.29
N ASP A 255 1.06 2.19 6.78
CA ASP A 255 1.26 1.41 8.02
C ASP A 255 2.42 0.41 7.88
N LEU A 256 2.55 -0.23 6.72
CA LEU A 256 3.62 -1.19 6.47
C LEU A 256 4.98 -0.52 6.27
N PHE A 257 5.05 0.48 5.39
CA PHE A 257 6.30 1.05 4.89
C PHE A 257 6.68 2.39 5.51
N GLY A 258 5.82 2.98 6.36
CA GLY A 258 6.06 4.28 6.97
C GLY A 258 6.02 5.46 5.99
N ILE A 259 5.42 5.28 4.81
CA ILE A 259 5.31 6.32 3.78
C ILE A 259 4.38 7.44 4.26
N ARG A 260 4.85 8.68 4.20
CA ARG A 260 4.04 9.87 4.50
C ARG A 260 3.65 10.58 3.22
N LEU A 261 2.36 10.56 2.89
CA LEU A 261 1.82 11.40 1.81
C LEU A 261 1.65 12.85 2.29
N TRP A 262 1.78 13.81 1.38
CA TRP A 262 1.79 15.25 1.71
C TRP A 262 0.44 15.77 2.23
N ASP A 263 -0.71 15.20 1.84
CA ASP A 263 -2.02 15.61 2.34
C ASP A 263 -2.42 14.78 3.58
N GLN A 264 -1.95 15.20 4.73
CA GLN A 264 -2.39 14.68 6.03
C GLN A 264 -3.33 15.67 6.75
N SER A 265 -3.94 16.62 6.05
CA SER A 265 -4.87 17.54 6.66
C SER A 265 -6.01 16.80 7.38
N ALA A 266 -6.33 17.26 8.58
CA ALA A 266 -7.43 16.71 9.34
C ALA A 266 -8.74 16.90 8.57
N LYS A 267 -9.57 15.86 8.54
CA LYS A 267 -10.86 15.92 7.86
C LYS A 267 -11.95 16.35 8.84
N ILE A 268 -12.58 17.48 8.57
CA ILE A 268 -13.81 17.95 9.26
C ILE A 268 -14.99 17.11 8.80
N ALA A 269 -15.10 16.84 7.51
CA ALA A 269 -16.12 15.97 6.93
C ALA A 269 -15.45 14.87 6.09
N TYR A 270 -15.94 13.62 6.21
CA TYR A 270 -15.43 12.50 5.45
C TYR A 270 -16.55 11.48 5.17
N ARG A 271 -16.45 10.79 4.04
CA ARG A 271 -17.45 9.78 3.64
C ARG A 271 -16.94 8.37 3.91
N ILE A 272 -17.83 7.52 4.38
CA ILE A 272 -17.69 6.08 4.39
C ILE A 272 -18.96 5.50 3.79
N ARG A 273 -18.88 4.91 2.60
CA ARG A 273 -20.03 4.46 1.81
C ARG A 273 -20.99 5.63 1.51
N ASN A 274 -22.26 5.53 1.88
CA ASN A 274 -23.29 6.55 1.70
C ASN A 274 -23.53 7.44 2.94
N SER A 275 -22.71 7.30 3.97
CA SER A 275 -22.77 8.10 5.19
C SER A 275 -21.72 9.21 5.17
N LEU A 276 -22.07 10.42 5.56
CA LEU A 276 -21.18 11.54 5.81
C LEU A 276 -20.92 11.67 7.30
N TYR A 277 -19.65 11.59 7.68
CA TYR A 277 -19.20 11.73 9.06
C TYR A 277 -18.65 13.14 9.29
N LEU A 278 -19.05 13.77 10.38
CA LEU A 278 -18.62 15.11 10.78
C LEU A 278 -17.78 15.03 12.05
N ASN A 279 -16.49 15.36 11.91
CA ASN A 279 -15.51 15.40 12.98
C ASN A 279 -15.35 16.84 13.45
N ILE A 280 -15.93 17.19 14.58
CA ILE A 280 -16.09 18.57 15.02
C ILE A 280 -15.32 18.92 16.30
N THR A 281 -14.67 17.93 16.94
CA THR A 281 -13.84 18.15 18.13
C THR A 281 -12.90 16.99 18.38
N ASN A 282 -11.72 17.29 18.94
CA ASN A 282 -10.79 16.27 19.49
C ASN A 282 -11.07 15.99 20.97
N ARG A 283 -11.87 16.81 21.65
CA ARG A 283 -12.16 16.67 23.08
C ARG A 283 -13.10 15.52 23.32
N CYS A 284 -12.79 14.69 24.32
CA CYS A 284 -13.62 13.56 24.72
C CYS A 284 -13.40 13.28 26.22
N SER A 285 -14.48 13.16 26.97
CA SER A 285 -14.46 12.74 28.37
C SER A 285 -14.43 11.21 28.55
N ASN A 286 -14.66 10.45 27.47
CA ASN A 286 -14.69 8.99 27.47
C ASN A 286 -13.29 8.40 27.34
N ARG A 287 -13.10 7.14 27.82
CA ARG A 287 -11.86 6.36 27.74
C ARG A 287 -12.15 4.97 27.16
N CYS A 288 -12.74 4.95 25.95
CA CYS A 288 -13.09 3.68 25.28
C CYS A 288 -11.81 2.92 24.92
N SER A 289 -11.68 1.66 25.33
CA SER A 289 -10.52 0.82 25.10
C SER A 289 -10.28 0.49 23.63
N PHE A 290 -11.29 0.64 22.77
CA PHE A 290 -11.24 0.42 21.32
C PHE A 290 -11.03 1.71 20.53
N CYS A 291 -10.75 2.83 21.18
CA CYS A 291 -10.67 4.13 20.52
C CYS A 291 -9.33 4.26 19.75
N ALA A 292 -9.39 4.42 18.45
CA ALA A 292 -8.24 4.56 17.58
C ALA A 292 -7.35 5.80 17.88
N LYS A 293 -7.82 6.77 18.68
CA LYS A 293 -6.99 7.91 19.13
C LYS A 293 -5.76 7.51 19.93
N PHE A 294 -5.72 6.30 20.47
CA PHE A 294 -4.55 5.77 21.18
C PHE A 294 -3.50 5.18 20.24
N ASP A 295 -3.85 4.99 18.96
CA ASP A 295 -2.97 4.43 17.94
C ASP A 295 -2.40 5.55 17.04
N ASP A 296 -3.15 6.05 16.06
CA ASP A 296 -2.62 6.94 15.02
C ASP A 296 -3.57 8.08 14.58
N PHE A 297 -4.67 8.30 15.26
CA PHE A 297 -5.70 9.28 14.89
C PHE A 297 -6.30 9.06 13.48
N THR A 298 -6.20 7.84 12.93
CA THR A 298 -6.70 7.53 11.59
C THR A 298 -7.86 6.53 11.65
N VAL A 299 -8.99 6.87 11.04
CA VAL A 299 -10.15 5.98 10.88
C VAL A 299 -10.40 5.72 9.41
N LYS A 300 -10.28 4.47 9.01
CA LYS A 300 -10.46 4.07 7.60
C LYS A 300 -9.65 4.92 6.61
N GLY A 301 -8.43 5.36 6.98
CA GLY A 301 -7.55 6.18 6.18
C GLY A 301 -7.80 7.70 6.24
N HIS A 302 -8.80 8.15 6.97
CA HIS A 302 -9.03 9.58 7.21
C HIS A 302 -8.28 10.03 8.46
N ASN A 303 -7.41 11.05 8.34
CA ASN A 303 -6.83 11.71 9.51
C ASN A 303 -7.91 12.55 10.19
N LEU A 304 -8.18 12.28 11.45
CA LEU A 304 -9.21 12.96 12.23
C LEU A 304 -8.63 13.84 13.35
N LEU A 305 -7.31 14.00 13.46
CA LEU A 305 -6.69 14.91 14.42
C LEU A 305 -6.81 16.35 13.92
N LEU A 306 -7.84 17.05 14.34
CA LEU A 306 -8.09 18.45 14.00
C LEU A 306 -7.00 19.35 14.59
N ASP A 307 -6.54 20.34 13.85
CA ASP A 307 -5.63 21.38 14.32
C ASP A 307 -6.31 22.32 15.33
N GLY A 308 -7.63 22.43 15.25
CA GLY A 308 -8.50 23.20 16.11
C GLY A 308 -9.97 22.77 16.01
N GLU A 309 -10.82 23.31 16.84
CA GLU A 309 -12.26 23.05 16.74
C GLU A 309 -12.87 23.89 15.63
N PRO A 310 -13.45 23.28 14.57
CA PRO A 310 -14.00 24.01 13.45
C PRO A 310 -15.23 24.85 13.84
N ALA A 311 -15.36 26.05 13.28
CA ALA A 311 -16.53 26.86 13.37
C ALA A 311 -17.68 26.32 12.50
N PHE A 312 -18.90 26.83 12.68
CA PHE A 312 -20.07 26.42 11.91
C PHE A 312 -19.84 26.52 10.39
N ASP A 313 -19.32 27.68 9.92
CA ASP A 313 -19.09 27.90 8.49
C ASP A 313 -18.06 26.94 7.91
N GLU A 314 -17.03 26.56 8.67
CA GLU A 314 -16.02 25.57 8.26
C GLU A 314 -16.64 24.16 8.14
N VAL A 315 -17.52 23.78 9.07
CA VAL A 315 -18.26 22.52 8.99
C VAL A 315 -19.18 22.51 7.78
N MET A 316 -19.97 23.56 7.55
CA MET A 316 -20.87 23.65 6.40
C MET A 316 -20.11 23.66 5.08
N ALA A 317 -18.98 24.36 5.01
CA ALA A 317 -18.09 24.33 3.84
C ALA A 317 -17.55 22.91 3.57
N ALA A 318 -17.22 22.17 4.61
CA ALA A 318 -16.75 20.80 4.49
C ALA A 318 -17.86 19.80 4.11
N VAL A 319 -19.10 20.03 4.53
CA VAL A 319 -20.29 19.25 4.11
C VAL A 319 -20.53 19.40 2.61
N GLY A 320 -20.41 20.61 2.08
CA GLY A 320 -20.65 20.91 0.67
C GLY A 320 -22.08 20.58 0.24
N THR A 321 -22.24 20.09 -0.99
CA THR A 321 -23.53 19.63 -1.51
C THR A 321 -23.76 18.16 -1.13
N PRO A 322 -24.78 17.81 -0.35
CA PRO A 322 -24.97 16.48 0.20
C PRO A 322 -25.61 15.47 -0.79
N GLU A 323 -25.23 15.49 -2.05
CA GLU A 323 -25.76 14.55 -3.05
C GLU A 323 -25.32 13.11 -2.75
N GLY A 324 -26.28 12.17 -2.78
CA GLY A 324 -26.04 10.73 -2.58
C GLY A 324 -25.68 10.37 -1.13
N ILE A 325 -25.98 11.22 -0.15
CA ILE A 325 -25.80 10.95 1.27
C ILE A 325 -27.09 10.38 1.83
N GLY A 326 -27.00 9.20 2.46
CA GLY A 326 -28.13 8.55 3.12
C GLY A 326 -28.31 9.02 4.58
N GLU A 327 -27.22 9.40 5.22
CA GLU A 327 -27.21 9.87 6.61
C GLU A 327 -26.02 10.78 6.90
N VAL A 328 -26.17 11.65 7.89
CA VAL A 328 -25.08 12.46 8.45
C VAL A 328 -24.82 12.02 9.89
N VAL A 329 -23.56 11.70 10.21
CA VAL A 329 -23.16 11.18 11.51
C VAL A 329 -22.15 12.12 12.15
N PHE A 330 -22.47 12.68 13.31
CA PHE A 330 -21.49 13.40 14.10
C PHE A 330 -20.58 12.39 14.82
N CYS A 331 -19.37 12.20 14.31
CA CYS A 331 -18.43 11.21 14.82
C CYS A 331 -17.00 11.54 14.42
N GLY A 332 -16.11 11.54 15.40
CA GLY A 332 -14.68 11.74 15.26
C GLY A 332 -13.95 11.13 16.44
N TYR A 333 -12.79 11.65 16.80
CA TYR A 333 -12.09 11.24 18.01
C TYR A 333 -12.61 11.90 19.27
N GLY A 334 -13.35 12.98 19.13
CA GLY A 334 -14.00 13.67 20.20
C GLY A 334 -15.40 13.16 20.48
N GLU A 335 -15.98 13.63 21.59
CA GLU A 335 -17.38 13.46 21.92
C GLU A 335 -18.19 14.64 21.34
N PRO A 336 -18.96 14.47 20.27
CA PRO A 336 -19.65 15.58 19.60
C PRO A 336 -20.59 16.35 20.52
N LEU A 337 -21.17 15.69 21.52
CA LEU A 337 -22.07 16.32 22.47
C LEU A 337 -21.42 17.38 23.36
N LEU A 338 -20.09 17.43 23.42
CA LEU A 338 -19.34 18.55 24.03
C LEU A 338 -19.51 19.87 23.24
N ARG A 339 -20.03 19.78 22.02
CA ARG A 339 -20.35 20.91 21.14
C ARG A 339 -21.83 20.88 20.68
N LEU A 340 -22.73 20.60 21.60
CA LEU A 340 -24.16 20.39 21.34
C LEU A 340 -24.80 21.55 20.53
N ASP A 341 -24.38 22.78 20.79
CA ASP A 341 -24.94 23.95 20.08
C ASP A 341 -24.53 23.93 18.60
N LEU A 342 -23.25 23.56 18.27
CA LEU A 342 -22.84 23.40 16.91
C LEU A 342 -23.55 22.21 16.23
N VAL A 343 -23.71 21.08 16.95
CA VAL A 343 -24.45 19.91 16.42
C VAL A 343 -25.86 20.34 16.04
N ARG A 344 -26.56 21.09 16.91
CA ARG A 344 -27.91 21.59 16.63
C ARG A 344 -27.95 22.52 15.43
N GLN A 345 -27.02 23.47 15.35
CA GLN A 345 -26.95 24.41 14.22
C GLN A 345 -26.76 23.67 12.88
N VAL A 346 -25.77 22.76 12.81
CA VAL A 346 -25.49 22.02 11.58
C VAL A 346 -26.60 21.05 11.20
N ALA A 347 -27.29 20.44 12.20
CA ALA A 347 -28.41 19.52 11.94
C ALA A 347 -29.71 20.24 11.52
N SER A 348 -29.78 21.56 11.64
CA SER A 348 -30.94 22.37 11.23
C SER A 348 -30.90 22.80 9.79
N GLU A 349 -29.72 22.73 9.13
CA GLU A 349 -29.49 23.10 7.74
C GLU A 349 -29.54 21.86 6.82
#